data_dbe52f77c4364a9956665b16a3511817
#
_entry.id   dbe52f77c4364a9956665b16a3511817
#
_cell.length_a   1.000
_cell.length_b   1.000
_cell.length_c   1.000
_cell.angle_alpha   90.00
_cell.angle_beta   90.00
_cell.angle_gamma   90.00
#
_symmetry.space_group_name_H-M   'P 1'
#
loop_
_entity.id
_entity.type
_entity.pdbx_description
1 polymer ?
#
loop_
_entity_poly.entity_id
_entity_poly.type
_entity_poly.pdbx_seq_one_letter_code
_entity_poly.pdbx_strand_id
1 'polypeptide(L)'
;QYTEKKADLEAKKAELDDIIAETHKDEEALIKKSEELSQNIEERLLTAYRKIRDNARNGLAVVTVDRDACGGCFNKIPPQRQLDIRSRKKIIVCEYCGRILIDKYICDYDGSMQKADLESAMEAQKKKGRRIKKSEE
;
A
#
# COMPACT_ATOMS: atom_id res chain seq x y z
N GLN A 1 44.19 -7.87 22.19
CA GLN A 1 42.83 -8.48 22.08
C GLN A 1 41.75 -7.71 22.83
N TYR A 2 41.94 -7.27 24.10
CA TYR A 2 40.92 -6.52 24.83
C TYR A 2 40.76 -5.09 24.30
N THR A 3 41.85 -4.42 24.01
CA THR A 3 41.88 -3.06 23.43
C THR A 3 41.28 -3.00 22.03
N GLU A 4 41.54 -3.98 21.19
CA GLU A 4 40.97 -4.12 19.84
C GLU A 4 39.45 -4.31 19.90
N LYS A 5 38.97 -5.21 20.76
CA LYS A 5 37.53 -5.44 20.93
C LYS A 5 36.82 -4.22 21.50
N LYS A 6 37.48 -3.42 22.31
CA LYS A 6 36.93 -2.19 22.87
C LYS A 6 36.81 -1.12 21.78
N ALA A 7 37.80 -0.95 20.92
CA ALA A 7 37.78 -0.03 19.80
C ALA A 7 36.70 -0.44 18.78
N ASP A 8 36.56 -1.71 18.46
CA ASP A 8 35.51 -2.23 17.59
C ASP A 8 34.11 -1.97 18.14
N LEU A 9 33.94 -2.08 19.45
CA LEU A 9 32.68 -1.84 20.12
C LEU A 9 32.32 -0.33 20.09
N GLU A 10 33.29 0.55 20.30
CA GLU A 10 33.09 1.99 20.20
C GLU A 10 32.75 2.42 18.76
N ALA A 11 33.43 1.85 17.76
CA ALA A 11 33.13 2.10 16.35
C ALA A 11 31.72 1.67 15.97
N LYS A 12 31.30 0.47 16.40
CA LYS A 12 29.92 -0.02 16.14
C LYS A 12 28.86 0.79 16.89
N LYS A 13 29.16 1.33 18.06
CA LYS A 13 28.22 2.23 18.75
C LYS A 13 28.04 3.54 17.99
N ALA A 14 29.12 4.13 17.51
CA ALA A 14 29.05 5.34 16.73
C ALA A 14 28.25 5.14 15.43
N GLU A 15 28.47 4.01 14.75
CA GLU A 15 27.69 3.64 13.54
C GLU A 15 26.19 3.46 13.85
N LEU A 16 25.87 2.85 14.97
CA LEU A 16 24.47 2.70 15.42
C LEU A 16 23.82 4.05 15.75
N ASP A 17 24.54 4.95 16.40
CA ASP A 17 24.05 6.28 16.75
C ASP A 17 23.76 7.11 15.49
N ASP A 18 24.62 6.99 14.46
CA ASP A 18 24.41 7.64 13.15
C ASP A 18 23.16 7.09 12.44
N ILE A 19 22.98 5.77 12.42
CA ILE A 19 21.80 5.11 11.84
C ILE A 19 20.52 5.53 12.56
N ILE A 20 20.54 5.60 13.88
CA ILE A 20 19.40 6.04 14.69
C ILE A 20 19.05 7.51 14.39
N ALA A 21 20.05 8.37 14.25
CA ALA A 21 19.84 9.77 13.94
C ALA A 21 19.25 9.97 12.52
N GLU A 22 19.66 9.16 11.55
CA GLU A 22 19.13 9.19 10.20
C GLU A 22 17.68 8.68 10.16
N THR A 23 17.42 7.52 10.77
CA THR A 23 16.07 6.94 10.83
C THR A 23 15.09 7.85 11.56
N HIS A 24 15.53 8.56 12.60
CA HIS A 24 14.67 9.50 13.31
C HIS A 24 14.26 10.71 12.45
N LYS A 25 15.17 11.21 11.62
CA LYS A 25 14.85 12.29 10.66
C LYS A 25 13.84 11.83 9.60
N ASP A 26 14.01 10.62 9.11
CA ASP A 26 13.08 10.02 8.13
C ASP A 26 11.71 9.78 8.75
N GLU A 27 11.66 9.31 9.99
CA GLU A 27 10.43 9.13 10.75
C GLU A 27 9.68 10.44 10.93
N GLU A 28 10.35 11.50 11.37
CA GLU A 28 9.74 12.82 11.51
C GLU A 28 9.20 13.37 10.18
N ALA A 29 9.95 13.19 9.09
CA ALA A 29 9.52 13.60 7.76
C ALA A 29 8.27 12.85 7.29
N LEU A 30 8.20 11.54 7.55
CA LEU A 30 7.05 10.70 7.22
C LEU A 30 5.82 11.03 8.09
N ILE A 31 6.01 11.34 9.38
CA ILE A 31 4.94 11.77 10.27
C ILE A 31 4.32 13.07 9.77
N LYS A 32 5.13 14.09 9.47
CA LYS A 32 4.65 15.37 8.91
C LYS A 32 3.84 15.16 7.63
N LYS A 33 4.37 14.34 6.72
CA LYS A 33 3.69 14.00 5.46
C LYS A 33 2.36 13.28 5.70
N SER A 34 2.31 12.38 6.69
CA SER A 34 1.10 11.68 7.09
C SER A 34 0.05 12.62 7.69
N GLU A 35 0.48 13.61 8.49
CA GLU A 35 -0.42 14.63 9.06
C GLU A 35 -1.00 15.53 7.98
N GLU A 36 -0.19 16.02 7.04
CA GLU A 36 -0.64 16.80 5.88
C GLU A 36 -1.68 16.06 5.04
N LEU A 37 -1.42 14.80 4.73
CA LEU A 37 -2.35 13.97 3.96
C LEU A 37 -3.64 13.66 4.74
N SER A 38 -3.55 13.53 6.06
CA SER A 38 -4.72 13.25 6.91
C SER A 38 -5.72 14.41 6.95
N GLN A 39 -5.28 15.64 6.74
CA GLN A 39 -6.17 16.81 6.67
C GLN A 39 -7.14 16.78 5.48
N ASN A 40 -6.75 16.08 4.41
CA ASN A 40 -7.56 15.94 3.20
C ASN A 40 -8.58 14.78 3.27
N ILE A 41 -8.58 14.02 4.38
CA ILE A 41 -9.41 12.82 4.54
C ILE A 41 -10.47 13.08 5.59
N GLU A 42 -11.70 12.64 5.34
CA GLU A 42 -12.80 12.71 6.30
C GLU A 42 -12.43 11.98 7.61
N GLU A 43 -12.68 12.61 8.75
CA GLU A 43 -12.29 12.13 10.09
C GLU A 43 -12.82 10.71 10.39
N ARG A 44 -14.04 10.42 9.92
CA ARG A 44 -14.64 9.08 10.05
C ARG A 44 -13.81 8.01 9.36
N LEU A 45 -13.34 8.28 8.14
CA LEU A 45 -12.52 7.36 7.36
C LEU A 45 -11.12 7.22 7.97
N LEU A 46 -10.57 8.32 8.47
CA LEU A 46 -9.27 8.33 9.13
C LEU A 46 -9.28 7.48 10.41
N THR A 47 -10.34 7.58 11.20
CA THR A 47 -10.52 6.77 12.41
C THR A 47 -10.64 5.29 12.08
N ALA A 48 -11.41 4.94 11.05
CA ALA A 48 -11.52 3.56 10.57
C ALA A 48 -10.17 3.02 10.07
N TYR A 49 -9.42 3.82 9.30
CA TYR A 49 -8.08 3.47 8.82
C TYR A 49 -7.11 3.20 9.97
N ARG A 50 -7.04 4.10 10.97
CA ARG A 50 -6.17 3.93 12.14
C ARG A 50 -6.50 2.64 12.89
N LYS A 51 -7.78 2.36 13.13
CA LYS A 51 -8.22 1.13 13.79
C LYS A 51 -7.79 -0.14 13.03
N ILE A 52 -7.88 -0.13 11.70
CA ILE A 52 -7.43 -1.26 10.88
C ILE A 52 -5.91 -1.40 10.95
N ARG A 53 -5.19 -0.28 10.89
CA ARG A 53 -3.72 -0.25 10.96
C ARG A 53 -3.20 -0.81 12.28
N ASP A 54 -3.78 -0.40 13.39
CA ASP A 54 -3.38 -0.84 14.73
C ASP A 54 -3.64 -2.34 14.97
N ASN A 55 -4.73 -2.85 14.38
CA ASN A 55 -5.06 -4.28 14.46
C ASN A 55 -4.24 -5.17 13.49
N ALA A 56 -3.60 -4.59 12.50
CA ALA A 56 -2.78 -5.32 11.54
C ALA A 56 -1.35 -5.50 12.05
N ARG A 57 -0.87 -6.76 12.22
CA ARG A 57 0.49 -7.06 12.72
C ARG A 57 1.61 -6.35 11.96
N ASN A 58 1.43 -6.12 10.68
CA ASN A 58 2.40 -5.46 9.81
C ASN A 58 2.07 -3.98 9.56
N GLY A 59 1.09 -3.40 10.26
CA GLY A 59 0.69 -2.01 10.10
C GLY A 59 0.07 -1.66 8.73
N LEU A 60 -0.22 -2.65 7.88
CA LEU A 60 -0.80 -2.44 6.56
C LEU A 60 -2.33 -2.45 6.64
N ALA A 61 -2.94 -1.26 6.55
CA ALA A 61 -4.39 -1.11 6.52
C ALA A 61 -4.96 -1.19 5.10
N VAL A 62 -4.18 -0.80 4.11
CA VAL A 62 -4.55 -0.81 2.69
C VAL A 62 -3.69 -1.84 1.97
N VAL A 63 -4.31 -2.69 1.17
CA VAL A 63 -3.63 -3.78 0.43
C VAL A 63 -4.17 -3.89 -0.98
N THR A 64 -3.30 -4.29 -1.89
CA THR A 64 -3.66 -4.55 -3.28
C THR A 64 -4.32 -5.91 -3.44
N VAL A 65 -5.13 -6.05 -4.48
CA VAL A 65 -5.61 -7.35 -4.94
C VAL A 65 -4.66 -7.88 -6.01
N ASP A 66 -4.03 -9.01 -5.75
CA ASP A 66 -3.17 -9.69 -6.71
C ASP A 66 -3.65 -11.13 -6.92
N ARG A 67 -3.68 -11.58 -8.18
CA ARG A 67 -4.12 -12.94 -8.57
C ARG A 67 -5.43 -13.39 -7.91
N ASP A 68 -6.41 -12.49 -7.90
CA ASP A 68 -7.74 -12.73 -7.31
C ASP A 68 -7.74 -12.95 -5.79
N ALA A 69 -6.65 -12.63 -5.11
CA ALA A 69 -6.48 -12.77 -3.67
C ALA A 69 -6.19 -11.42 -2.98
N CYS A 70 -6.53 -11.36 -1.71
CA CYS A 70 -6.21 -10.21 -0.86
C CYS A 70 -4.71 -10.19 -0.53
N GLY A 71 -3.99 -9.11 -0.82
CA GLY A 71 -2.56 -8.97 -0.53
C GLY A 71 -2.19 -9.01 0.97
N GLY A 72 -3.18 -9.02 1.87
CA GLY A 72 -2.94 -9.07 3.31
C GLY A 72 -3.20 -10.41 3.99
N CYS A 73 -4.24 -11.13 3.59
CA CYS A 73 -4.60 -12.44 4.16
C CYS A 73 -4.58 -13.58 3.13
N PHE A 74 -4.30 -13.28 1.86
CA PHE A 74 -4.21 -14.20 0.74
C PHE A 74 -5.48 -15.02 0.46
N ASN A 75 -6.61 -14.68 1.08
CA ASN A 75 -7.88 -15.30 0.80
C ASN A 75 -8.42 -14.85 -0.56
N LYS A 76 -9.03 -15.78 -1.27
CA LYS A 76 -9.62 -15.54 -2.59
C LYS A 76 -10.81 -14.59 -2.51
N ILE A 77 -10.86 -13.64 -3.41
CA ILE A 77 -11.92 -12.62 -3.50
C ILE A 77 -12.88 -13.02 -4.63
N PRO A 78 -14.20 -13.01 -4.39
CA PRO A 78 -15.18 -13.30 -5.42
C PRO A 78 -15.05 -12.36 -6.63
N PRO A 79 -15.27 -12.84 -7.87
CA PRO A 79 -15.13 -12.03 -9.09
C PRO A 79 -15.98 -10.76 -9.09
N GLN A 80 -17.16 -10.81 -8.50
CA GLN A 80 -18.04 -9.65 -8.36
C GLN A 80 -17.38 -8.52 -7.56
N ARG A 81 -16.75 -8.86 -6.43
CA ARG A 81 -16.01 -7.90 -5.60
C ARG A 81 -14.80 -7.33 -6.31
N GLN A 82 -14.12 -8.12 -7.12
CA GLN A 82 -12.99 -7.64 -7.92
C GLN A 82 -13.44 -6.58 -8.95
N LEU A 83 -14.59 -6.77 -9.58
CA LEU A 83 -15.18 -5.78 -10.48
C LEU A 83 -15.52 -4.48 -9.74
N ASP A 84 -16.07 -4.59 -8.54
CA ASP A 84 -16.37 -3.43 -7.70
C ASP A 84 -15.10 -2.66 -7.32
N ILE A 85 -14.02 -3.36 -6.96
CA ILE A 85 -12.72 -2.76 -6.64
C ILE A 85 -12.14 -2.03 -7.86
N ARG A 86 -12.20 -2.65 -9.05
CA ARG A 86 -11.75 -2.04 -10.31
C ARG A 86 -12.59 -0.82 -10.71
N SER A 87 -13.88 -0.81 -10.34
CA SER A 87 -14.76 0.34 -10.63
C SER A 87 -14.41 1.60 -9.83
N ARG A 88 -13.66 1.46 -8.73
CA ARG A 88 -13.17 2.56 -7.85
C ARG A 88 -14.27 3.50 -7.32
N LYS A 89 -15.53 3.07 -7.34
CA LYS A 89 -16.66 3.89 -6.90
C LYS A 89 -16.89 3.85 -5.39
N LYS A 90 -16.37 2.82 -4.73
CA LYS A 90 -16.61 2.55 -3.30
C LYS A 90 -15.34 2.04 -2.64
N ILE A 91 -15.19 2.37 -1.36
CA ILE A 91 -14.16 1.77 -0.51
C ILE A 91 -14.64 0.36 -0.14
N ILE A 92 -13.87 -0.65 -0.52
CA ILE A 92 -14.20 -2.05 -0.29
C ILE A 92 -13.20 -2.62 0.70
N VAL A 93 -13.73 -3.30 1.72
CA VAL A 93 -12.92 -3.97 2.74
C VAL A 93 -12.96 -5.48 2.53
N CYS A 94 -11.86 -6.13 2.89
CA CYS A 94 -11.79 -7.58 2.86
C CYS A 94 -12.68 -8.19 3.95
N GLU A 95 -13.54 -9.15 3.59
CA GLU A 95 -14.46 -9.82 4.52
C GLU A 95 -13.74 -10.66 5.57
N TYR A 96 -12.51 -11.12 5.27
CA TYR A 96 -11.72 -11.99 6.14
C TYR A 96 -10.81 -11.22 7.11
N CYS A 97 -10.12 -10.20 6.65
CA CYS A 97 -9.13 -9.48 7.46
C CYS A 97 -9.48 -8.01 7.72
N GLY A 98 -10.57 -7.49 7.14
CA GLY A 98 -11.04 -6.13 7.35
C GLY A 98 -10.17 -5.04 6.71
N ARG A 99 -9.10 -5.39 5.98
CA ARG A 99 -8.24 -4.42 5.30
C ARG A 99 -8.92 -3.80 4.09
N ILE A 100 -8.57 -2.58 3.77
CA ILE A 100 -9.08 -1.87 2.61
C ILE A 100 -8.40 -2.45 1.37
N LEU A 101 -9.23 -2.82 0.39
CA LEU A 101 -8.78 -3.40 -0.88
C LEU A 101 -8.72 -2.30 -1.95
N ILE A 102 -7.59 -2.24 -2.61
CA ILE A 102 -7.36 -1.33 -3.74
C ILE A 102 -6.89 -2.10 -4.97
N ASP A 103 -7.11 -1.49 -6.13
CA ASP A 103 -6.60 -2.00 -7.39
C ASP A 103 -5.08 -1.76 -7.48
N LYS A 104 -4.34 -2.72 -8.02
CA LYS A 104 -2.89 -2.67 -8.17
C LYS A 104 -2.42 -1.41 -8.89
N TYR A 105 -3.16 -0.98 -9.91
CA TYR A 105 -2.82 0.22 -10.69
C TYR A 105 -2.88 1.55 -9.91
N ILE A 106 -3.49 1.56 -8.73
CA ILE A 106 -3.44 2.74 -7.85
C ILE A 106 -2.15 2.76 -7.04
N CYS A 107 -1.60 1.60 -6.69
CA CYS A 107 -0.36 1.51 -5.92
C CYS A 107 0.88 1.86 -6.75
N ASP A 108 0.85 1.55 -8.04
CA ASP A 108 1.93 1.90 -8.96
C ASP A 108 1.90 3.40 -9.34
N TYR A 109 0.91 4.14 -8.81
CA TYR A 109 0.78 5.58 -9.04
C TYR A 109 1.68 6.35 -8.06
N ASP A 110 2.90 6.58 -8.46
CA ASP A 110 3.88 7.43 -7.75
C ASP A 110 3.74 8.94 -8.04
N GLY A 111 2.64 9.34 -8.68
CA GLY A 111 2.36 10.73 -9.07
C GLY A 111 3.02 11.16 -10.38
N SER A 112 3.86 10.32 -10.98
CA SER A 112 4.56 10.61 -12.24
C SER A 112 3.71 10.31 -13.49
N MET A 113 2.72 9.43 -13.38
CA MET A 113 1.81 9.10 -14.48
C MET A 113 0.69 10.14 -14.60
N GLN A 114 0.61 10.78 -15.75
CA GLN A 114 -0.48 11.70 -16.08
C GLN A 114 -1.81 10.92 -16.22
N LYS A 115 -2.95 11.58 -15.90
CA LYS A 115 -4.29 10.98 -16.02
C LYS A 115 -4.55 10.32 -17.39
N ALA A 116 -3.95 10.86 -18.45
CA ALA A 116 -4.03 10.32 -19.80
C ALA A 116 -3.45 8.89 -19.94
N ASP A 117 -2.38 8.59 -19.20
CA ASP A 117 -1.74 7.27 -19.25
C ASP A 117 -2.58 6.22 -18.53
N LEU A 118 -3.29 6.62 -17.47
CA LEU A 118 -4.24 5.78 -16.75
C LEU A 118 -5.46 5.44 -17.62
N GLU A 119 -6.00 6.42 -18.34
CA GLU A 119 -7.13 6.22 -19.25
C GLU A 119 -6.73 5.31 -20.43
N SER A 120 -5.55 5.51 -21.00
CA SER A 120 -5.03 4.68 -22.09
C SER A 120 -4.78 3.24 -21.65
N ALA A 121 -4.26 3.01 -20.43
CA ALA A 121 -4.08 1.68 -19.85
C ALA A 121 -5.43 0.97 -19.59
N MET A 122 -6.44 1.71 -19.13
CA MET A 122 -7.80 1.19 -18.93
C MET A 122 -8.49 0.82 -20.25
N GLU A 123 -8.30 1.63 -21.31
CA GLU A 123 -8.84 1.34 -22.64
C GLU A 123 -8.15 0.12 -23.30
N ALA A 124 -6.84 -0.03 -23.13
CA ALA A 124 -6.09 -1.18 -23.64
C ALA A 124 -6.59 -2.49 -23.03
N GLN A 125 -6.96 -2.49 -21.75
CA GLN A 125 -7.54 -3.66 -21.09
C GLN A 125 -8.98 -3.95 -21.50
N LYS A 126 -9.81 -2.92 -21.72
CA LYS A 126 -11.15 -3.08 -22.30
C LYS A 126 -11.10 -3.76 -23.67
N LYS A 127 -10.09 -3.41 -24.48
CA LYS A 127 -9.85 -4.02 -25.80
C LYS A 127 -9.39 -5.47 -25.69
N LYS A 128 -8.53 -5.82 -24.71
CA LYS A 128 -8.12 -7.20 -24.45
C LYS A 128 -9.28 -8.09 -23.99
N GLY A 129 -10.11 -7.60 -23.07
CA GLY A 129 -11.28 -8.35 -22.59
C GLY A 129 -12.35 -8.59 -23.68
N ARG A 130 -12.50 -7.67 -24.65
CA ARG A 130 -13.38 -7.88 -25.81
C ARG A 130 -12.84 -8.86 -26.85
N ARG A 131 -11.51 -8.98 -26.98
CA ARG A 131 -10.89 -9.96 -27.89
C ARG A 131 -11.05 -11.39 -27.38
N ILE A 132 -10.95 -11.62 -26.08
CA ILE A 132 -11.11 -12.95 -25.46
C ILE A 132 -12.55 -13.44 -25.63
N LYS A 133 -13.57 -12.59 -25.44
CA LYS A 133 -14.97 -12.97 -25.65
C LYS A 133 -15.34 -13.29 -27.10
N LYS A 134 -14.60 -12.76 -28.06
CA LYS A 134 -14.86 -12.99 -29.50
C LYS A 134 -14.16 -14.24 -30.07
N SER A 135 -13.29 -14.86 -29.30
CA SER A 135 -12.59 -16.12 -29.64
C SER A 135 -13.25 -17.36 -29.03
N GLU A 136 -14.31 -17.18 -28.23
CA GLU A 136 -15.09 -18.26 -27.59
C GLU A 136 -16.49 -18.43 -28.22
N GLU A 137 -16.84 -17.65 -29.24
CA GLU A 137 -18.00 -17.85 -30.13
C GLU A 137 -17.57 -18.48 -31.48
#